data_5c1da2c95f54534ec7cfd2b3fb025b19
#
_entry.id   5c1da2c95f54534ec7cfd2b3fb025b19
#
_cell.length_a   1.000
_cell.length_b   1.000
_cell.length_c   1.000
_cell.angle_alpha   90.00
_cell.angle_beta   90.00
_cell.angle_gamma   90.00
#
_symmetry.space_group_name_H-M   'P 1'
#
loop_
_entity.id
_entity.type
_entity.pdbx_description
1 polymer ?
#
loop_
_entity_poly.entity_id
_entity_poly.type
_entity_poly.pdbx_seq_one_letter_code
_entity_poly.pdbx_strand_id
1 'polypeptide(L)'
;MGAAGEDLMLSPAARRLFPYSLECKNTESLNVWAAWKQACANAGEHEPLLLIKRNRAQPLAVVDAKHFVKLSTGEKDEKHDVTS
;
A
#
# COMPACT_ATOMS: atom_id res chain seq x y z
N MET A 1 2.85 -2.67 20.29
CA MET A 1 2.85 -2.75 19.53
C MET A 1 2.00 -3.30 18.66
N GLY A 2 1.76 -4.09 18.15
CA GLY A 2 0.75 -4.55 17.31
C GLY A 2 0.38 -3.59 16.21
N ALA A 3 1.33 -2.84 15.75
CA ALA A 3 1.05 -1.98 14.64
C ALA A 3 0.76 -2.84 13.43
N ALA A 4 0.02 -2.29 12.48
CA ALA A 4 -0.32 -3.01 11.28
C ALA A 4 0.91 -3.55 10.57
N GLY A 5 2.01 -2.82 10.65
CA GLY A 5 3.23 -3.28 10.02
C GLY A 5 3.78 -4.55 10.62
N GLU A 6 3.47 -4.79 11.90
CA GLU A 6 3.94 -6.00 12.53
C GLU A 6 3.17 -7.22 12.07
N ASP A 7 1.91 -7.04 11.68
CA ASP A 7 1.10 -8.14 11.22
C ASP A 7 1.58 -8.63 9.88
N LEU A 8 2.33 -7.81 9.16
CA LEU A 8 2.83 -8.17 7.84
C LEU A 8 4.33 -8.07 7.82
N MET A 9 4.97 -8.85 8.68
CA MET A 9 6.41 -8.84 8.77
C MET A 9 7.04 -9.41 7.53
N LEU A 10 8.08 -8.77 7.07
CA LEU A 10 8.82 -9.24 5.91
C LEU A 10 10.22 -9.59 6.34
N SER A 11 10.74 -10.65 5.76
CA SER A 11 12.13 -11.00 6.00
C SER A 11 13.01 -9.92 5.39
N PRO A 12 14.25 -9.80 5.80
CA PRO A 12 15.15 -8.82 5.19
C PRO A 12 15.26 -8.98 3.68
N ALA A 13 15.29 -10.23 3.21
CA ALA A 13 15.39 -10.47 1.78
C ALA A 13 14.13 -10.02 1.06
N ALA A 14 12.98 -10.34 1.63
CA ALA A 14 11.72 -9.94 1.02
C ALA A 14 11.58 -8.44 0.99
N ARG A 15 12.08 -7.77 2.04
CA ARG A 15 11.96 -6.34 2.10
C ARG A 15 12.76 -5.67 1.01
N ARG A 16 13.89 -6.24 0.64
CA ARG A 16 14.68 -5.67 -0.44
C ARG A 16 13.96 -5.79 -1.78
N LEU A 17 13.11 -6.78 -1.91
CA LEU A 17 12.37 -6.97 -3.15
C LEU A 17 11.00 -6.30 -3.13
N PHE A 18 10.65 -5.71 -2.00
CA PHE A 18 9.34 -5.10 -1.85
C PHE A 18 9.42 -3.65 -2.33
N PRO A 19 8.91 -3.35 -3.50
CA PRO A 19 9.15 -2.04 -4.10
C PRO A 19 8.20 -0.94 -3.62
N TYR A 20 7.62 -1.10 -2.45
CA TYR A 20 6.61 -0.17 -1.99
C TYR A 20 7.09 0.68 -0.84
N SER A 21 6.59 1.90 -0.80
CA SER A 21 6.74 2.74 0.36
C SER A 21 5.54 2.45 1.25
N LEU A 22 5.77 1.87 2.41
CA LEU A 22 4.71 1.39 3.27
C LEU A 22 4.33 2.41 4.32
N GLU A 23 3.06 2.74 4.38
CA GLU A 23 2.54 3.64 5.38
C GLU A 23 1.49 2.86 6.16
N CYS A 24 1.58 2.84 7.48
CA CYS A 24 0.64 2.07 8.29
C CYS A 24 -0.19 3.00 9.15
N LYS A 25 -1.48 2.79 9.17
CA LYS A 25 -2.39 3.55 10.02
C LYS A 25 -3.23 2.58 10.82
N ASN A 26 -3.21 2.74 12.13
CA ASN A 26 -3.95 1.87 13.02
C ASN A 26 -4.84 2.75 13.88
N THR A 27 -6.05 2.99 13.44
CA THR A 27 -6.95 3.89 14.14
C THR A 27 -8.39 3.46 13.86
N GLU A 28 -9.25 3.71 14.83
CA GLU A 28 -10.65 3.33 14.69
C GLU A 28 -11.39 4.20 13.68
N SER A 29 -10.92 5.42 13.50
CA SER A 29 -11.57 6.34 12.60
C SER A 29 -10.51 6.92 11.69
N LEU A 30 -10.63 6.69 10.40
CA LEU A 30 -9.61 7.07 9.46
C LEU A 30 -10.21 7.69 8.22
N ASN A 31 -9.68 8.84 7.86
CA ASN A 31 -10.00 9.42 6.57
C ASN A 31 -9.03 8.79 5.57
N VAL A 32 -9.53 7.83 4.82
CA VAL A 32 -8.67 7.05 3.93
C VAL A 32 -8.05 7.93 2.84
N TRP A 33 -8.82 8.88 2.31
CA TRP A 33 -8.29 9.72 1.24
C TRP A 33 -7.16 10.60 1.73
N ALA A 34 -7.29 11.15 2.93
CA ALA A 34 -6.23 11.96 3.49
C ALA A 34 -5.00 11.11 3.78
N ALA A 35 -5.21 9.91 4.31
CA ALA A 35 -4.09 9.02 4.59
C ALA A 35 -3.40 8.59 3.30
N TRP A 36 -4.17 8.35 2.26
CA TRP A 36 -3.58 7.97 0.98
C TRP A 36 -2.75 9.11 0.40
N LYS A 37 -3.25 10.33 0.52
CA LYS A 37 -2.51 11.47 0.03
C LYS A 37 -1.18 11.60 0.75
N GLN A 38 -1.18 11.35 2.05
CA GLN A 38 0.04 11.40 2.81
C GLN A 38 0.99 10.28 2.39
N ALA A 39 0.45 9.09 2.17
CA ALA A 39 1.29 7.97 1.73
C ALA A 39 1.95 8.29 0.40
N CYS A 40 1.22 8.90 -0.51
CA CYS A 40 1.78 9.28 -1.80
C CYS A 40 2.88 10.32 -1.63
N ALA A 41 2.66 11.29 -0.77
CA ALA A 41 3.64 12.34 -0.56
C ALA A 41 4.94 11.78 0.03
N ASN A 42 4.81 10.75 0.88
CA ASN A 42 5.97 10.17 1.51
C ASN A 42 6.67 9.11 0.66
N ALA A 43 6.05 8.68 -0.40
CA ALA A 43 6.58 7.57 -1.17
C ALA A 43 7.79 7.93 -2.04
N GLY A 44 7.89 9.17 -2.44
CA GLY A 44 8.97 9.56 -3.32
C GLY A 44 8.85 8.83 -4.64
N GLU A 45 9.86 8.08 -4.98
CA GLU A 45 9.86 7.35 -6.24
C GLU A 45 9.27 5.96 -6.12
N HIS A 46 8.93 5.55 -4.93
CA HIS A 46 8.39 4.22 -4.74
C HIS A 46 6.88 4.24 -4.89
N GLU A 47 6.33 3.08 -5.14
CA GLU A 47 4.88 2.96 -5.22
C GLU A 47 4.31 3.00 -3.81
N PRO A 48 3.35 3.86 -3.52
CA PRO A 48 2.80 3.93 -2.17
C PRO A 48 1.89 2.75 -1.88
N LEU A 49 1.94 2.28 -0.65
CA LEU A 49 1.08 1.21 -0.18
C LEU A 49 0.62 1.60 1.22
N LEU A 50 -0.67 1.78 1.39
CA LEU A 50 -1.22 2.19 2.66
C LEU A 50 -1.89 1.00 3.31
N LEU A 51 -1.40 0.60 4.47
CA LEU A 51 -2.03 -0.45 5.25
C LEU A 51 -2.87 0.21 6.31
N ILE A 52 -4.12 -0.20 6.39
CA ILE A 52 -5.03 0.35 7.38
C ILE A 52 -5.57 -0.77 8.25
N LYS A 53 -5.77 -0.47 9.49
CA LYS A 53 -6.26 -1.45 10.43
C LYS A 53 -6.98 -0.74 11.56
N ARG A 54 -7.96 -1.38 12.13
CA ARG A 54 -8.58 -0.92 13.35
C ARG A 54 -8.79 -2.13 14.24
N ASN A 55 -9.22 -1.89 15.46
CA ASN A 55 -9.36 -2.97 16.42
C ASN A 55 -10.26 -4.07 15.90
N ARG A 56 -9.79 -5.30 16.08
CA ARG A 56 -10.57 -6.49 15.73
C ARG A 56 -10.88 -6.61 14.26
N ALA A 57 -10.12 -5.95 13.42
CA ALA A 57 -10.31 -6.04 12.00
C ALA A 57 -9.04 -6.55 11.36
N GLN A 58 -9.20 -7.20 10.23
CA GLN A 58 -8.05 -7.62 9.45
C GLN A 58 -7.45 -6.41 8.76
N PRO A 59 -6.16 -6.36 8.61
CA PRO A 59 -5.55 -5.25 7.89
C PRO A 59 -5.97 -5.24 6.43
N LEU A 60 -6.11 -4.06 5.88
CA LEU A 60 -6.43 -3.89 4.48
C LEU A 60 -5.33 -3.09 3.82
N ALA A 61 -5.16 -3.29 2.53
CA ALA A 61 -4.17 -2.55 1.77
C ALA A 61 -4.86 -1.63 0.79
N VAL A 62 -4.40 -0.40 0.72
CA VAL A 62 -4.89 0.57 -0.25
C VAL A 62 -3.77 0.84 -1.23
N VAL A 63 -4.03 0.64 -2.50
CA VAL A 63 -3.03 0.87 -3.54
C VAL A 63 -3.68 1.58 -4.70
N ASP A 64 -2.87 2.13 -5.56
CA ASP A 64 -3.36 2.75 -6.77
C ASP A 64 -4.05 1.68 -7.63
N ALA A 65 -5.23 1.98 -8.13
CA ALA A 65 -6.01 1.02 -8.88
C ALA A 65 -5.33 0.56 -10.15
N LYS A 66 -4.70 1.47 -10.89
CA LYS A 66 -4.01 1.08 -12.10
C LYS A 66 -2.85 0.17 -11.78
N HIS A 67 -2.14 0.47 -10.72
CA HIS A 67 -1.03 -0.36 -10.30
C HIS A 67 -1.51 -1.76 -9.96
N PHE A 68 -2.62 -1.86 -9.25
CA PHE A 68 -3.16 -3.15 -8.87
C PHE A 68 -3.55 -3.97 -10.11
N VAL A 69 -4.16 -3.32 -11.09
CA VAL A 69 -4.54 -4.00 -12.31
C VAL A 69 -3.30 -4.54 -13.02
N LYS A 70 -2.24 -3.75 -13.09
CA LYS A 70 -1.02 -4.21 -13.72
C LYS A 70 -0.44 -5.41 -13.00
N LEU A 71 -0.44 -5.39 -11.69
CA LEU A 71 0.04 -6.52 -10.93
C LEU A 71 -0.78 -7.77 -11.22
N SER A 72 -2.10 -7.62 -11.25
CA SER A 72 -2.99 -8.76 -11.43
C SER A 72 -2.89 -9.36 -12.81
N THR A 73 -2.67 -8.55 -13.81
CA THR A 73 -2.63 -9.04 -15.18
C THR A 73 -1.22 -9.37 -15.64
N GLY A 74 -0.24 -8.96 -14.88
CA GLY A 74 1.15 -9.18 -15.29
C GLY A 74 1.61 -8.22 -16.35
N GLU A 75 0.83 -7.16 -16.61
CA GLU A 75 1.21 -6.23 -17.64
C GLU A 75 2.32 -5.32 -17.18
N LYS A 76 3.14 -4.89 -18.11
CA LYS A 76 4.17 -3.96 -17.78
C LYS A 76 3.59 -2.58 -17.75
N ASP A 77 4.37 -1.67 -17.20
CA ASP A 77 3.94 -0.30 -17.11
C ASP A 77 4.02 0.34 -18.46
N GLU A 78 2.90 0.33 -19.16
CA GLU A 78 2.88 0.84 -20.48
C GLU A 78 2.11 2.09 -20.59
N LYS A 79 2.14 2.72 -21.76
CA LYS A 79 1.50 3.91 -21.86
C LYS A 79 0.07 3.84 -21.97
N HIS A 80 -0.52 2.90 -22.60
CA HIS A 80 -1.95 2.90 -22.76
C HIS A 80 -2.62 2.63 -21.44
N ASP A 81 -3.79 3.12 -21.30
CA ASP A 81 -4.50 3.12 -20.05
C ASP A 81 -5.48 1.98 -20.04
N VAL A 82 -5.24 1.04 -19.17
CA VAL A 82 -6.09 -0.11 -19.07
C VAL A 82 -7.46 0.21 -18.57
N THR A 83 -7.59 1.28 -17.85
CA THR A 83 -8.85 1.57 -17.23
C THR A 83 -9.64 2.62 -17.93
N SER A 84 -9.18 3.15 -18.97
CA SER A 84 -9.86 4.27 -19.59
C SER A 84 -11.22 3.94 -20.10
#